data_b45fecd1858e1307949ee023efd7f3c6
#
_entry.id   b45fecd1858e1307949ee023efd7f3c6
#
_cell.length_a   1.000
_cell.length_b   1.000
_cell.length_c   1.000
_cell.angle_alpha   90.00
_cell.angle_beta   90.00
_cell.angle_gamma   90.00
#
_symmetry.space_group_name_H-M   'P 1'
#
loop_
_entity.id
_entity.type
_entity.pdbx_description
1 polymer ?
#
loop_
_entity_poly.entity_id
_entity_poly.type
_entity_poly.pdbx_seq_one_letter_code
_entity_poly.pdbx_strand_id
1 'polypeptide(L)'
;VILTNKNYKIALVGYRLSGGGSDKVLATLSVFFEKNGIEVHNIIVIDEVSYPYSGKLVNLGLLKNKNNGIFNKFKRLVSLRKYLNDNEFDFIIDFRFRRKVIQELIIARLLYKTKTIFTVHSFLIDHYMPNNSWLTRLMYNHCYANVAITNEMEELIVKKHQLKNVMTIPNPVNLEEIDQRRNDSIEFDFEYIIAIGQYENNIKQFDKLIISYANSVLMEKKIHLLILGKGNSEDLQKVAKKLNVFDFVHFMGYQNNPFKYLEKALFLVLSSKNEGLPNVILEALACGIPVVAFDCPCGPKQTISNFKNGILVENQNLEKLTEAMNILVEDKKMYQFCKENAKESVSPFLLDTIGKQWLDLMQINS
;
A
#
# COMPACT_ATOMS: atom_id res chain seq x y z
N VAL A 1 40.92 -0.73 -3.01
CA VAL A 1 39.65 -1.44 -2.74
C VAL A 1 39.17 -1.97 -4.08
N ILE A 2 39.26 -3.28 -4.28
CA ILE A 2 38.75 -3.94 -5.49
C ILE A 2 37.22 -3.92 -5.36
N LEU A 3 36.54 -3.03 -6.10
CA LEU A 3 35.11 -3.08 -6.32
C LEU A 3 34.82 -4.35 -7.11
N THR A 4 34.46 -5.43 -6.43
CA THR A 4 33.87 -6.59 -7.09
C THR A 4 32.51 -6.15 -7.61
N ASN A 5 32.43 -5.87 -8.93
CA ASN A 5 31.16 -5.65 -9.64
C ASN A 5 30.37 -6.97 -9.65
N LYS A 6 29.78 -7.31 -8.51
CA LYS A 6 28.86 -8.44 -8.46
C LYS A 6 27.52 -7.97 -8.99
N ASN A 7 27.08 -8.51 -10.13
CA ASN A 7 25.72 -8.33 -10.62
C ASN A 7 24.76 -9.09 -9.69
N TYR A 8 24.06 -8.39 -8.82
CA TYR A 8 23.05 -8.98 -7.95
C TYR A 8 21.79 -9.31 -8.75
N LYS A 9 21.15 -10.43 -8.37
CA LYS A 9 19.89 -10.89 -8.96
C LYS A 9 18.84 -11.10 -7.88
N ILE A 10 17.69 -10.43 -8.00
CA ILE A 10 16.61 -10.45 -7.01
C ILE A 10 15.31 -10.95 -7.62
N ALA A 11 14.63 -11.87 -6.92
CA ALA A 11 13.25 -12.25 -7.22
C ALA A 11 12.28 -11.49 -6.32
N LEU A 12 11.39 -10.70 -6.89
CA LEU A 12 10.25 -10.08 -6.21
C LEU A 12 9.00 -10.94 -6.44
N VAL A 13 8.45 -11.53 -5.39
CA VAL A 13 7.32 -12.47 -5.49
C VAL A 13 6.05 -11.80 -4.96
N GLY A 14 5.05 -11.64 -5.83
CA GLY A 14 3.77 -11.02 -5.51
C GLY A 14 2.57 -11.84 -5.98
N TYR A 15 1.37 -11.37 -5.66
CA TYR A 15 0.18 -11.93 -6.28
C TYR A 15 0.01 -11.45 -7.71
N ARG A 16 0.17 -10.17 -7.95
CA ARG A 16 -0.03 -9.46 -9.21
C ARG A 16 0.72 -8.13 -9.18
N LEU A 17 0.67 -7.40 -10.26
CA LEU A 17 1.17 -6.01 -10.33
C LEU A 17 -0.01 -5.06 -10.58
N SER A 18 -1.04 -5.14 -9.73
CA SER A 18 -2.29 -4.40 -9.90
C SER A 18 -3.09 -4.31 -8.60
N GLY A 19 -3.83 -3.24 -8.38
CA GLY A 19 -4.98 -3.13 -7.46
C GLY A 19 -4.70 -3.13 -5.96
N GLY A 20 -3.52 -3.52 -5.49
CA GLY A 20 -3.19 -3.60 -4.06
C GLY A 20 -2.01 -2.72 -3.64
N GLY A 21 -1.97 -2.32 -2.37
CA GLY A 21 -0.87 -1.50 -1.84
C GLY A 21 0.48 -2.24 -1.85
N SER A 22 0.53 -3.50 -1.43
CA SER A 22 1.74 -4.33 -1.49
C SER A 22 2.21 -4.60 -2.93
N ASP A 23 1.25 -4.78 -3.86
CA ASP A 23 1.55 -4.99 -5.27
C ASP A 23 2.17 -3.72 -5.90
N LYS A 24 1.72 -2.53 -5.45
CA LYS A 24 2.32 -1.25 -5.85
C LYS A 24 3.73 -1.08 -5.31
N VAL A 25 3.96 -1.43 -4.05
CA VAL A 25 5.31 -1.39 -3.43
C VAL A 25 6.27 -2.30 -4.18
N LEU A 26 5.85 -3.53 -4.51
CA LEU A 26 6.65 -4.46 -5.31
C LEU A 26 7.04 -3.83 -6.66
N ALA A 27 6.07 -3.28 -7.38
CA ALA A 27 6.30 -2.63 -8.68
C ALA A 27 7.27 -1.43 -8.55
N THR A 28 7.06 -0.58 -7.57
CA THR A 28 7.91 0.61 -7.30
C THR A 28 9.35 0.20 -6.96
N LEU A 29 9.54 -0.81 -6.09
CA LEU A 29 10.87 -1.31 -5.75
C LEU A 29 11.56 -1.99 -6.93
N SER A 30 10.82 -2.62 -7.84
CA SER A 30 11.42 -3.20 -9.05
C SER A 30 12.09 -2.14 -9.92
N VAL A 31 11.47 -0.95 -10.05
CA VAL A 31 12.04 0.19 -10.78
C VAL A 31 13.31 0.69 -10.09
N PHE A 32 13.28 0.82 -8.76
CA PHE A 32 14.46 1.25 -8.00
C PHE A 32 15.64 0.28 -8.14
N PHE A 33 15.42 -1.01 -7.99
CA PHE A 33 16.49 -2.00 -8.06
C PHE A 33 17.12 -2.08 -9.45
N GLU A 34 16.31 -2.08 -10.52
CA GLU A 34 16.82 -2.05 -11.90
C GLU A 34 17.61 -0.77 -12.18
N LYS A 35 17.14 0.40 -11.72
CA LYS A 35 17.84 1.69 -11.85
C LYS A 35 19.22 1.65 -11.15
N ASN A 36 19.37 0.82 -10.12
CA ASN A 36 20.63 0.62 -9.40
C ASN A 36 21.44 -0.60 -9.89
N GLY A 37 21.17 -1.09 -11.10
CA GLY A 37 21.97 -2.14 -11.75
C GLY A 37 21.75 -3.56 -11.21
N ILE A 38 20.63 -3.81 -10.52
CA ILE A 38 20.26 -5.12 -9.99
C ILE A 38 19.33 -5.81 -10.99
N GLU A 39 19.62 -7.04 -11.39
CA GLU A 39 18.73 -7.84 -12.23
C GLU A 39 17.49 -8.26 -11.44
N VAL A 40 16.31 -7.76 -11.83
CA VAL A 40 15.05 -8.01 -11.14
C VAL A 40 14.15 -8.96 -11.90
N HIS A 41 13.62 -9.97 -11.21
CA HIS A 41 12.59 -10.87 -11.73
C HIS A 41 11.31 -10.72 -10.90
N ASN A 42 10.26 -10.16 -11.52
CA ASN A 42 8.94 -10.01 -10.90
C ASN A 42 8.13 -11.28 -11.12
N ILE A 43 7.89 -12.06 -10.07
CA ILE A 43 7.18 -13.34 -10.14
C ILE A 43 5.76 -13.15 -9.60
N ILE A 44 4.75 -13.27 -10.48
CA ILE A 44 3.34 -13.12 -10.11
C ILE A 44 2.54 -14.41 -10.31
N VAL A 45 1.49 -14.60 -9.49
CA VAL A 45 0.65 -15.80 -9.50
C VAL A 45 -0.77 -15.57 -10.02
N ILE A 46 -1.13 -14.32 -10.27
CA ILE A 46 -2.39 -13.88 -10.90
C ILE A 46 -2.02 -13.01 -12.09
N ASP A 47 -2.64 -13.28 -13.25
CA ASP A 47 -2.40 -12.54 -14.48
C ASP A 47 -3.15 -11.20 -14.48
N GLU A 48 -2.63 -10.24 -13.70
CA GLU A 48 -3.13 -8.86 -13.65
C GLU A 48 -1.94 -7.92 -13.52
N VAL A 49 -1.72 -7.07 -14.53
CA VAL A 49 -0.63 -6.09 -14.59
C VAL A 49 -1.18 -4.74 -15.01
N SER A 50 -1.09 -3.74 -14.13
CA SER A 50 -1.47 -2.35 -14.42
C SER A 50 -0.50 -1.32 -13.84
N TYR A 51 0.32 -1.71 -12.86
CA TYR A 51 1.35 -0.83 -12.32
C TYR A 51 2.61 -0.87 -13.21
N PRO A 52 3.28 0.28 -13.43
CA PRO A 52 4.59 0.30 -14.06
C PRO A 52 5.60 -0.46 -13.21
N TYR A 53 6.41 -1.28 -13.83
CA TYR A 53 7.48 -2.06 -13.21
C TYR A 53 8.70 -2.13 -14.13
N SER A 54 9.84 -2.54 -13.57
CA SER A 54 11.07 -2.82 -14.32
C SER A 54 11.55 -4.25 -14.09
N GLY A 55 12.39 -4.75 -15.01
CA GLY A 55 12.90 -6.11 -14.94
C GLY A 55 12.02 -7.17 -15.60
N LYS A 56 12.41 -8.42 -15.46
CA LYS A 56 11.76 -9.56 -16.13
C LYS A 56 10.45 -9.95 -15.43
N LEU A 57 9.36 -10.08 -16.19
CA LEU A 57 8.08 -10.60 -15.68
C LEU A 57 8.01 -12.11 -15.83
N VAL A 58 7.70 -12.80 -14.73
CA VAL A 58 7.42 -14.24 -14.66
C VAL A 58 6.00 -14.45 -14.20
N ASN A 59 5.10 -14.62 -15.16
CA ASN A 59 3.68 -14.70 -14.89
C ASN A 59 3.20 -16.15 -14.77
N LEU A 60 3.16 -16.65 -13.52
CA LEU A 60 2.63 -17.99 -13.21
C LEU A 60 1.09 -18.06 -13.30
N GLY A 61 0.42 -16.90 -13.36
CA GLY A 61 -1.02 -16.81 -13.56
C GLY A 61 -1.46 -17.38 -14.91
N LEU A 62 -0.65 -17.24 -15.95
CA LEU A 62 -0.88 -17.80 -17.29
C LEU A 62 -0.93 -19.32 -17.31
N LEU A 63 -0.35 -20.00 -16.31
CA LEU A 63 -0.38 -21.45 -16.19
C LEU A 63 -1.72 -21.98 -15.64
N LYS A 64 -2.65 -21.08 -15.30
CA LYS A 64 -3.96 -21.43 -14.73
C LYS A 64 -4.93 -21.82 -15.85
N ASN A 65 -5.41 -23.06 -15.84
CA ASN A 65 -6.52 -23.51 -16.69
C ASN A 65 -7.87 -23.06 -16.10
N LYS A 66 -8.95 -23.12 -16.90
CA LYS A 66 -10.33 -22.78 -16.47
C LYS A 66 -10.79 -23.48 -15.20
N ASN A 67 -10.27 -24.68 -14.91
CA ASN A 67 -10.56 -25.46 -13.69
C ASN A 67 -9.61 -25.07 -12.56
N ASN A 68 -10.13 -24.46 -11.49
CA ASN A 68 -9.37 -24.04 -10.28
C ASN A 68 -8.86 -25.21 -9.41
N GLY A 69 -8.55 -26.38 -9.96
CA GLY A 69 -8.18 -27.61 -9.26
C GLY A 69 -6.80 -27.58 -8.56
N ILE A 70 -6.57 -28.60 -7.72
CA ILE A 70 -5.30 -28.82 -7.01
C ILE A 70 -4.13 -28.97 -7.99
N PHE A 71 -4.36 -29.56 -9.16
CA PHE A 71 -3.37 -29.72 -10.22
C PHE A 71 -2.78 -28.38 -10.70
N ASN A 72 -3.59 -27.32 -10.84
CA ASN A 72 -3.10 -26.00 -11.23
C ASN A 72 -2.19 -25.37 -10.17
N LYS A 73 -2.48 -25.63 -8.88
CA LYS A 73 -1.64 -25.17 -7.79
C LYS A 73 -0.31 -25.91 -7.79
N PHE A 74 -0.35 -27.22 -7.95
CA PHE A 74 0.84 -28.07 -8.02
C PHE A 74 1.71 -27.69 -9.21
N LYS A 75 1.14 -27.55 -10.41
CA LYS A 75 1.85 -27.12 -11.62
C LYS A 75 2.59 -25.80 -11.41
N ARG A 76 1.92 -24.80 -10.80
CA ARG A 76 2.55 -23.50 -10.51
C ARG A 76 3.68 -23.59 -9.47
N LEU A 77 3.52 -24.43 -8.44
CA LEU A 77 4.58 -24.67 -7.45
C LEU A 77 5.80 -25.35 -8.08
N VAL A 78 5.59 -26.34 -8.94
CA VAL A 78 6.67 -27.00 -9.68
C VAL A 78 7.35 -26.02 -10.62
N SER A 79 6.58 -25.21 -11.36
CA SER A 79 7.13 -24.18 -12.25
C SER A 79 7.91 -23.12 -11.48
N LEU A 80 7.39 -22.67 -10.32
CA LEU A 80 8.12 -21.74 -9.44
C LEU A 80 9.43 -22.36 -8.96
N ARG A 81 9.40 -23.61 -8.45
CA ARG A 81 10.60 -24.30 -8.00
C ARG A 81 11.65 -24.43 -9.10
N LYS A 82 11.23 -24.86 -10.30
CA LYS A 82 12.09 -24.97 -11.44
C LYS A 82 12.72 -23.60 -11.76
N TYR A 83 11.91 -22.56 -11.87
CA TYR A 83 12.38 -21.22 -12.17
C TYR A 83 13.38 -20.69 -11.16
N LEU A 84 13.11 -20.88 -9.86
CA LEU A 84 14.02 -20.46 -8.78
C LEU A 84 15.35 -21.25 -8.79
N ASN A 85 15.32 -22.52 -9.16
CA ASN A 85 16.54 -23.35 -9.26
C ASN A 85 17.36 -23.03 -10.52
N ASP A 86 16.68 -22.71 -11.64
CA ASP A 86 17.34 -22.40 -12.91
C ASP A 86 17.95 -20.98 -12.94
N ASN A 87 17.56 -20.12 -11.99
CA ASN A 87 18.05 -18.74 -11.87
C ASN A 87 18.63 -18.54 -10.48
N GLU A 88 19.93 -18.49 -10.35
CA GLU A 88 20.65 -18.31 -9.10
C GLU A 88 20.41 -16.92 -8.51
N PHE A 89 19.33 -16.76 -7.74
CA PHE A 89 19.01 -15.49 -7.07
C PHE A 89 19.86 -15.28 -5.82
N ASP A 90 20.30 -14.04 -5.60
CA ASP A 90 20.94 -13.65 -4.34
C ASP A 90 19.89 -13.45 -3.23
N PHE A 91 18.73 -12.89 -3.58
CA PHE A 91 17.62 -12.65 -2.66
C PHE A 91 16.27 -12.98 -3.30
N ILE A 92 15.33 -13.42 -2.44
CA ILE A 92 13.91 -13.50 -2.73
C ILE A 92 13.19 -12.58 -1.76
N ILE A 93 12.35 -11.66 -2.26
CA ILE A 93 11.50 -10.79 -1.44
C ILE A 93 10.04 -11.17 -1.72
N ASP A 94 9.34 -11.67 -0.69
CA ASP A 94 7.96 -12.18 -0.83
C ASP A 94 6.94 -11.21 -0.22
N PHE A 95 6.12 -10.60 -1.10
CA PHE A 95 5.08 -9.63 -0.78
C PHE A 95 3.69 -10.25 -0.60
N ARG A 96 3.55 -11.57 -0.80
CA ARG A 96 2.25 -12.24 -0.81
C ARG A 96 1.62 -12.35 0.57
N PHE A 97 0.29 -12.40 0.60
CA PHE A 97 -0.44 -12.97 1.75
C PHE A 97 -0.14 -14.47 1.89
N ARG A 98 0.05 -14.95 3.12
CA ARG A 98 0.48 -16.32 3.41
C ARG A 98 -0.53 -17.07 4.29
N ARG A 99 -1.81 -17.08 3.84
CA ARG A 99 -2.93 -17.65 4.61
C ARG A 99 -2.97 -19.19 4.64
N LYS A 100 -2.36 -19.86 3.66
CA LYS A 100 -2.42 -21.33 3.54
C LYS A 100 -1.21 -21.99 4.19
N VAL A 101 -1.29 -22.23 5.47
CA VAL A 101 -0.18 -22.63 6.34
C VAL A 101 0.69 -23.75 5.75
N ILE A 102 0.09 -24.88 5.31
CA ILE A 102 0.86 -26.01 4.76
C ILE A 102 1.57 -25.62 3.46
N GLN A 103 0.89 -24.93 2.56
CA GLN A 103 1.48 -24.44 1.31
C GLN A 103 2.65 -23.49 1.59
N GLU A 104 2.47 -22.55 2.52
CA GLU A 104 3.48 -21.56 2.84
C GLU A 104 4.66 -22.17 3.62
N LEU A 105 4.43 -23.20 4.42
CA LEU A 105 5.51 -23.97 5.05
C LEU A 105 6.37 -24.66 3.97
N ILE A 106 5.76 -25.27 2.96
CA ILE A 106 6.47 -25.88 1.83
C ILE A 106 7.28 -24.81 1.08
N ILE A 107 6.67 -23.66 0.79
CA ILE A 107 7.36 -22.57 0.09
C ILE A 107 8.54 -22.04 0.90
N ALA A 108 8.32 -21.69 2.16
CA ALA A 108 9.33 -21.07 3.00
C ALA A 108 10.50 -22.00 3.34
N ARG A 109 10.25 -23.35 3.44
CA ARG A 109 11.27 -24.31 3.92
C ARG A 109 11.86 -25.18 2.83
N LEU A 110 11.13 -25.40 1.71
CA LEU A 110 11.57 -26.34 0.68
C LEU A 110 11.80 -25.70 -0.69
N LEU A 111 11.07 -24.59 -1.02
CA LEU A 111 11.22 -23.93 -2.31
C LEU A 111 12.22 -22.78 -2.24
N TYR A 112 12.12 -21.93 -1.21
CA TYR A 112 13.01 -20.79 -1.04
C TYR A 112 14.31 -21.24 -0.39
N LYS A 113 15.35 -21.46 -1.21
CA LYS A 113 16.65 -21.97 -0.77
C LYS A 113 17.71 -20.89 -0.63
N THR A 114 17.40 -19.66 -1.05
CA THR A 114 18.31 -18.53 -0.98
C THR A 114 17.90 -17.56 0.14
N LYS A 115 18.67 -16.51 0.35
CA LYS A 115 18.35 -15.45 1.32
C LYS A 115 16.95 -14.89 1.03
N THR A 116 16.00 -15.17 1.92
CA THR A 116 14.61 -14.80 1.73
C THR A 116 14.19 -13.74 2.72
N ILE A 117 13.52 -12.71 2.22
CA ILE A 117 12.91 -11.63 3.00
C ILE A 117 11.40 -11.75 2.83
N PHE A 118 10.69 -11.88 3.96
CA PHE A 118 9.23 -11.89 3.97
C PHE A 118 8.69 -10.54 4.42
N THR A 119 7.77 -9.96 3.66
CA THR A 119 7.16 -8.67 4.00
C THR A 119 5.80 -8.83 4.65
N VAL A 120 5.39 -7.86 5.47
CA VAL A 120 4.08 -7.79 6.12
C VAL A 120 3.50 -6.39 5.88
N HIS A 121 2.41 -6.30 5.09
CA HIS A 121 1.83 -5.05 4.61
C HIS A 121 0.45 -4.72 5.21
N SER A 122 0.04 -5.38 6.29
CA SER A 122 -1.24 -5.12 6.95
C SER A 122 -1.14 -5.33 8.45
N PHE A 123 -1.84 -4.49 9.22
CA PHE A 123 -2.05 -4.69 10.65
C PHE A 123 -2.60 -6.09 10.98
N LEU A 124 -3.39 -6.67 10.07
CA LEU A 124 -3.87 -8.06 10.19
C LEU A 124 -2.75 -9.04 9.86
N ILE A 125 -1.76 -9.15 10.76
CA ILE A 125 -0.57 -9.98 10.57
C ILE A 125 -0.89 -11.46 10.31
N ASP A 126 -2.07 -11.94 10.73
CA ASP A 126 -2.55 -13.30 10.50
C ASP A 126 -2.77 -13.63 9.00
N HIS A 127 -2.83 -12.62 8.17
CA HIS A 127 -2.82 -12.79 6.72
C HIS A 127 -1.44 -13.17 6.16
N TYR A 128 -0.39 -12.93 6.93
CA TYR A 128 1.02 -13.13 6.53
C TYR A 128 1.70 -14.22 7.35
N MET A 129 1.31 -14.41 8.61
CA MET A 129 1.92 -15.34 9.53
C MET A 129 0.84 -16.17 10.24
N PRO A 130 1.04 -17.49 10.45
CA PRO A 130 0.11 -18.30 11.22
C PRO A 130 -0.08 -17.75 12.65
N ASN A 131 -1.32 -17.86 13.18
CA ASN A 131 -1.60 -17.47 14.56
C ASN A 131 -0.80 -18.28 15.59
N ASN A 132 -0.47 -19.53 15.28
CA ASN A 132 0.38 -20.36 16.11
C ASN A 132 1.84 -19.90 16.05
N SER A 133 2.33 -19.36 17.17
CA SER A 133 3.67 -18.76 17.23
C SER A 133 4.82 -19.78 17.07
N TRP A 134 4.62 -21.03 17.50
CA TRP A 134 5.62 -22.08 17.25
C TRP A 134 5.79 -22.34 15.74
N LEU A 135 4.68 -22.44 15.03
CA LEU A 135 4.68 -22.65 13.59
C LEU A 135 5.26 -21.43 12.83
N THR A 136 4.90 -20.23 13.27
CA THR A 136 5.46 -18.98 12.73
C THR A 136 6.98 -18.93 12.91
N ARG A 137 7.49 -19.30 14.10
CA ARG A 137 8.93 -19.39 14.32
C ARG A 137 9.59 -20.46 13.46
N LEU A 138 8.96 -21.63 13.32
CA LEU A 138 9.45 -22.68 12.42
C LEU A 138 9.62 -22.17 10.99
N MET A 139 8.66 -21.37 10.50
CA MET A 139 8.66 -20.87 9.12
C MET A 139 9.63 -19.72 8.91
N TYR A 140 9.73 -18.76 9.85
CA TYR A 140 10.30 -17.43 9.59
C TYR A 140 11.52 -17.06 10.43
N ASN A 141 11.88 -17.79 11.51
CA ASN A 141 13.11 -17.49 12.27
C ASN A 141 14.41 -17.72 11.49
N HIS A 142 14.38 -18.54 10.45
CA HIS A 142 15.56 -18.91 9.66
C HIS A 142 15.63 -18.19 8.31
N CYS A 143 14.67 -17.33 8.01
CA CYS A 143 14.78 -16.47 6.84
C CYS A 143 15.78 -15.35 7.08
N TYR A 144 16.19 -14.68 6.01
CA TYR A 144 17.15 -13.59 6.12
C TYR A 144 16.60 -12.42 6.94
N ALA A 145 15.37 -11.99 6.64
CA ALA A 145 14.66 -10.99 7.43
C ALA A 145 13.12 -11.12 7.26
N ASN A 146 12.39 -10.58 8.25
CA ASN A 146 10.97 -10.29 8.16
C ASN A 146 10.80 -8.76 8.21
N VAL A 147 10.24 -8.17 7.16
CA VAL A 147 10.08 -6.72 7.04
C VAL A 147 8.64 -6.33 7.32
N ALA A 148 8.42 -5.58 8.39
CA ALA A 148 7.19 -4.87 8.67
C ALA A 148 7.23 -3.46 8.03
N ILE A 149 6.09 -2.89 7.67
CA ILE A 149 6.04 -1.56 7.05
C ILE A 149 5.83 -0.43 8.05
N THR A 150 5.60 -0.74 9.33
CA THR A 150 5.51 0.22 10.43
C THR A 150 6.15 -0.34 11.69
N ASN A 151 6.65 0.54 12.58
CA ASN A 151 7.23 0.16 13.86
C ASN A 151 6.21 -0.58 14.74
N GLU A 152 4.95 -0.18 14.71
CA GLU A 152 3.89 -0.84 15.48
C GLU A 152 3.64 -2.27 15.01
N MET A 153 3.75 -2.51 13.70
CA MET A 153 3.64 -3.88 13.17
C MET A 153 4.85 -4.72 13.55
N GLU A 154 6.06 -4.17 13.54
CA GLU A 154 7.26 -4.83 14.04
C GLU A 154 7.08 -5.24 15.50
N GLU A 155 6.72 -4.30 16.38
CA GLU A 155 6.46 -4.56 17.79
C GLU A 155 5.39 -5.64 17.99
N LEU A 156 4.30 -5.57 17.21
CA LEU A 156 3.22 -6.56 17.26
C LEU A 156 3.72 -7.96 16.87
N ILE A 157 4.51 -8.08 15.81
CA ILE A 157 5.09 -9.36 15.35
C ILE A 157 6.05 -9.92 16.39
N VAL A 158 6.95 -9.08 16.91
CA VAL A 158 7.92 -9.48 17.94
C VAL A 158 7.20 -9.91 19.21
N LYS A 159 6.24 -9.13 19.71
CA LYS A 159 5.47 -9.44 20.90
C LYS A 159 4.67 -10.73 20.76
N LYS A 160 4.01 -10.94 19.62
CA LYS A 160 3.14 -12.10 19.39
C LYS A 160 3.94 -13.38 19.13
N HIS A 161 4.95 -13.31 18.27
CA HIS A 161 5.62 -14.48 17.73
C HIS A 161 7.06 -14.69 18.21
N GLN A 162 7.65 -13.67 18.87
CA GLN A 162 9.05 -13.70 19.35
C GLN A 162 10.05 -14.01 18.23
N LEU A 163 9.82 -13.50 17.03
CA LEU A 163 10.78 -13.56 15.93
C LEU A 163 11.97 -12.63 16.21
N LYS A 164 13.18 -13.07 15.86
CA LYS A 164 14.45 -12.36 16.16
C LYS A 164 14.94 -11.48 15.01
N ASN A 165 14.44 -11.70 13.81
CA ASN A 165 14.87 -11.09 12.55
C ASN A 165 13.78 -10.23 11.93
N VAL A 166 13.09 -9.45 12.75
CA VAL A 166 12.07 -8.48 12.31
C VAL A 166 12.68 -7.10 12.27
N MET A 167 12.34 -6.31 11.27
CA MET A 167 12.72 -4.91 11.15
C MET A 167 11.68 -4.12 10.38
N THR A 168 11.69 -2.81 10.53
CA THR A 168 10.78 -1.92 9.82
C THR A 168 11.46 -1.29 8.60
N ILE A 169 10.84 -1.44 7.42
CA ILE A 169 11.13 -0.65 6.22
C ILE A 169 9.78 -0.16 5.67
N PRO A 170 9.52 1.15 5.69
CA PRO A 170 8.25 1.71 5.21
C PRO A 170 8.03 1.53 3.70
N ASN A 171 6.79 1.74 3.27
CA ASN A 171 6.46 1.79 1.85
C ASN A 171 7.10 3.03 1.20
N PRO A 172 7.67 2.91 0.00
CA PRO A 172 8.20 4.05 -0.74
C PRO A 172 7.11 4.83 -1.47
N VAL A 173 7.35 6.15 -1.66
CA VAL A 173 6.62 6.98 -2.60
C VAL A 173 7.54 7.42 -3.74
N ASN A 174 7.06 7.29 -4.97
CA ASN A 174 7.82 7.68 -6.18
C ASN A 174 7.34 9.06 -6.67
N LEU A 175 8.10 10.10 -6.34
CA LEU A 175 7.77 11.47 -6.76
C LEU A 175 7.87 11.65 -8.29
N GLU A 176 8.82 10.99 -8.96
CA GLU A 176 8.96 11.08 -10.43
C GLU A 176 7.69 10.59 -11.11
N GLU A 177 7.14 9.45 -10.68
CA GLU A 177 5.87 8.93 -11.21
C GLU A 177 4.70 9.89 -10.94
N ILE A 178 4.62 10.43 -9.73
CA ILE A 178 3.55 11.36 -9.36
C ILE A 178 3.64 12.64 -10.19
N ASP A 179 4.80 13.26 -10.26
CA ASP A 179 5.02 14.52 -10.99
C ASP A 179 4.76 14.40 -12.50
N GLN A 180 5.03 13.21 -13.09
CA GLN A 180 4.72 12.94 -14.51
C GLN A 180 3.22 12.79 -14.75
N ARG A 181 2.45 12.24 -13.82
CA ARG A 181 1.06 11.81 -14.02
C ARG A 181 0.02 12.73 -13.41
N ARG A 182 0.38 13.59 -12.44
CA ARG A 182 -0.57 14.47 -11.75
C ARG A 182 -1.11 15.61 -12.62
N ASN A 183 -0.37 16.01 -13.66
CA ASN A 183 -0.74 17.11 -14.54
C ASN A 183 -1.74 16.71 -15.65
N ASP A 184 -2.16 15.44 -15.72
CA ASP A 184 -3.19 15.01 -16.65
C ASP A 184 -4.48 15.80 -16.41
N SER A 185 -5.16 16.22 -17.48
CA SER A 185 -6.39 17.02 -17.38
C SER A 185 -7.52 16.22 -16.72
N ILE A 186 -8.27 16.91 -15.88
CA ILE A 186 -9.62 16.53 -15.45
C ILE A 186 -10.53 17.74 -15.61
N GLU A 187 -11.76 17.49 -16.01
CA GLU A 187 -12.77 18.53 -16.24
C GLU A 187 -13.83 18.42 -15.14
N PHE A 188 -13.61 19.13 -14.03
CA PHE A 188 -14.64 19.42 -13.04
C PHE A 188 -14.70 20.93 -12.83
N ASP A 189 -15.90 21.46 -12.71
CA ASP A 189 -16.21 22.86 -12.46
C ASP A 189 -16.54 23.14 -10.99
N PHE A 190 -16.26 22.16 -10.11
CA PHE A 190 -16.51 22.25 -8.68
C PHE A 190 -15.27 21.84 -7.83
N GLU A 191 -15.19 22.37 -6.64
CA GLU A 191 -14.20 21.97 -5.64
C GLU A 191 -14.60 20.63 -4.99
N TYR A 192 -13.61 19.84 -4.57
CA TYR A 192 -13.88 18.55 -3.96
C TYR A 192 -12.80 18.09 -2.96
N ILE A 193 -13.26 17.24 -2.05
CA ILE A 193 -12.41 16.37 -1.23
C ILE A 193 -12.39 14.97 -1.83
N ILE A 194 -11.36 14.17 -1.50
CA ILE A 194 -11.17 12.87 -2.13
C ILE A 194 -10.97 11.76 -1.10
N ALA A 195 -11.49 10.57 -1.41
CA ALA A 195 -11.18 9.33 -0.70
C ALA A 195 -10.85 8.24 -1.72
N ILE A 196 -9.87 7.38 -1.40
CA ILE A 196 -9.39 6.34 -2.32
C ILE A 196 -9.30 4.99 -1.61
N GLY A 197 -9.92 3.94 -2.22
CA GLY A 197 -9.84 2.58 -1.68
C GLY A 197 -10.83 1.61 -2.29
N GLN A 198 -10.85 0.37 -1.81
CA GLN A 198 -11.82 -0.64 -2.27
C GLN A 198 -13.19 -0.39 -1.62
N TYR A 199 -14.27 -0.49 -2.40
CA TYR A 199 -15.64 -0.26 -1.92
C TYR A 199 -16.16 -1.40 -1.03
N GLU A 200 -15.85 -2.64 -1.38
CA GLU A 200 -16.51 -3.84 -0.83
C GLU A 200 -15.92 -4.32 0.50
N ASN A 201 -14.69 -3.95 0.84
CA ASN A 201 -14.17 -4.32 2.13
C ASN A 201 -14.55 -3.22 3.15
N ASN A 202 -15.19 -3.59 4.23
CA ASN A 202 -15.56 -2.67 5.31
C ASN A 202 -14.33 -2.09 6.07
N ILE A 203 -13.14 -2.11 5.44
CA ILE A 203 -11.92 -1.54 6.02
C ILE A 203 -11.90 -0.02 5.81
N LYS A 204 -12.23 0.43 4.61
CA LYS A 204 -12.21 1.87 4.24
C LYS A 204 -13.39 2.66 4.80
N GLN A 205 -14.46 1.99 5.20
CA GLN A 205 -15.64 2.58 5.86
C GLN A 205 -16.17 3.85 5.17
N PHE A 206 -16.33 3.79 3.84
CA PHE A 206 -16.86 4.91 3.07
C PHE A 206 -18.30 5.27 3.45
N ASP A 207 -19.06 4.34 4.00
CA ASP A 207 -20.36 4.59 4.62
C ASP A 207 -20.24 5.62 5.76
N LYS A 208 -19.26 5.46 6.65
CA LYS A 208 -18.97 6.41 7.73
C LYS A 208 -18.47 7.75 7.22
N LEU A 209 -17.63 7.74 6.16
CA LEU A 209 -17.19 8.97 5.51
C LEU A 209 -18.38 9.75 4.95
N ILE A 210 -19.31 9.08 4.24
CA ILE A 210 -20.51 9.71 3.70
C ILE A 210 -21.39 10.31 4.81
N ILE A 211 -21.50 9.62 5.97
CA ILE A 211 -22.21 10.15 7.12
C ILE A 211 -21.53 11.41 7.68
N SER A 212 -20.20 11.37 7.85
CA SER A 212 -19.46 12.55 8.35
C SER A 212 -19.51 13.71 7.34
N TYR A 213 -19.46 13.42 6.05
CA TYR A 213 -19.60 14.40 4.98
C TYR A 213 -20.98 15.08 5.01
N ALA A 214 -22.06 14.30 5.15
CA ALA A 214 -23.42 14.80 5.22
C ALA A 214 -23.67 15.74 6.40
N ASN A 215 -22.92 15.57 7.50
CA ASN A 215 -23.01 16.41 8.70
C ASN A 215 -22.01 17.58 8.71
N SER A 216 -21.22 17.74 7.64
CA SER A 216 -20.22 18.79 7.51
C SER A 216 -20.75 20.03 6.79
N VAL A 217 -20.01 21.14 6.86
CA VAL A 217 -20.32 22.38 6.12
C VAL A 217 -19.99 22.28 4.63
N LEU A 218 -19.43 21.18 4.16
CA LEU A 218 -18.92 21.04 2.78
C LEU A 218 -20.04 21.18 1.74
N MET A 219 -21.21 20.59 2.00
CA MET A 219 -22.36 20.72 1.11
C MET A 219 -22.85 22.17 0.97
N GLU A 220 -22.95 22.91 2.08
CA GLU A 220 -23.34 24.30 2.08
C GLU A 220 -22.38 25.16 1.26
N LYS A 221 -21.09 24.78 1.28
CA LYS A 221 -20.02 25.41 0.50
C LYS A 221 -19.88 24.85 -0.92
N LYS A 222 -20.74 23.94 -1.35
CA LYS A 222 -20.72 23.25 -2.66
C LYS A 222 -19.39 22.52 -2.94
N ILE A 223 -18.77 21.98 -1.91
CA ILE A 223 -17.57 21.15 -2.03
C ILE A 223 -18.00 19.69 -2.09
N HIS A 224 -17.68 19.01 -3.18
CA HIS A 224 -18.11 17.64 -3.46
C HIS A 224 -17.19 16.60 -2.80
N LEU A 225 -17.67 15.34 -2.70
CA LEU A 225 -16.88 14.19 -2.26
C LEU A 225 -16.65 13.24 -3.44
N LEU A 226 -15.40 13.05 -3.86
CA LEU A 226 -15.02 12.06 -4.84
C LEU A 226 -14.51 10.78 -4.14
N ILE A 227 -15.07 9.63 -4.49
CA ILE A 227 -14.63 8.33 -3.98
C ILE A 227 -14.11 7.50 -5.15
N LEU A 228 -12.79 7.29 -5.19
CA LEU A 228 -12.12 6.47 -6.18
C LEU A 228 -11.90 5.07 -5.62
N GLY A 229 -12.27 4.03 -6.39
CA GLY A 229 -12.02 2.68 -5.91
C GLY A 229 -12.58 1.57 -6.79
N LYS A 230 -12.11 0.36 -6.51
CA LYS A 230 -12.59 -0.86 -7.16
C LYS A 230 -13.71 -1.49 -6.32
N GLY A 231 -14.71 -2.05 -7.00
CA GLY A 231 -15.80 -2.80 -6.38
C GLY A 231 -17.18 -2.24 -6.70
N ASN A 232 -18.24 -2.81 -6.11
CA ASN A 232 -19.61 -2.35 -6.26
C ASN A 232 -19.90 -1.23 -5.25
N SER A 233 -20.37 -0.09 -5.73
CA SER A 233 -20.73 1.07 -4.90
C SER A 233 -22.23 1.19 -4.57
N GLU A 234 -23.07 0.23 -4.98
CA GLU A 234 -24.53 0.33 -4.83
C GLU A 234 -24.99 0.58 -3.39
N ASP A 235 -24.38 -0.11 -2.41
CA ASP A 235 -24.76 0.08 -1.02
C ASP A 235 -24.32 1.45 -0.48
N LEU A 236 -23.17 1.97 -0.92
CA LEU A 236 -22.71 3.31 -0.60
C LEU A 236 -23.62 4.38 -1.25
N GLN A 237 -24.08 4.15 -2.49
CA GLN A 237 -25.05 5.02 -3.16
C GLN A 237 -26.38 5.06 -2.42
N LYS A 238 -26.86 3.92 -1.87
CA LYS A 238 -28.06 3.90 -1.01
C LYS A 238 -27.87 4.76 0.25
N VAL A 239 -26.70 4.70 0.87
CA VAL A 239 -26.36 5.55 2.04
C VAL A 239 -26.40 7.02 1.65
N ALA A 240 -25.76 7.40 0.52
CA ALA A 240 -25.75 8.79 0.04
C ALA A 240 -27.17 9.31 -0.28
N LYS A 241 -28.01 8.49 -0.89
CA LYS A 241 -29.43 8.83 -1.17
C LYS A 241 -30.23 9.02 0.13
N LYS A 242 -30.07 8.11 1.10
CA LYS A 242 -30.76 8.19 2.41
C LYS A 242 -30.42 9.47 3.17
N LEU A 243 -29.19 9.97 3.00
CA LEU A 243 -28.70 11.19 3.64
C LEU A 243 -28.91 12.46 2.80
N ASN A 244 -29.57 12.36 1.61
CA ASN A 244 -29.79 13.46 0.67
C ASN A 244 -28.50 14.17 0.20
N VAL A 245 -27.40 13.41 0.06
CA VAL A 245 -26.10 13.92 -0.41
C VAL A 245 -25.67 13.31 -1.74
N PHE A 246 -26.52 12.52 -2.37
CA PHE A 246 -26.18 11.73 -3.57
C PHE A 246 -25.63 12.59 -4.72
N ASP A 247 -26.17 13.78 -4.94
CA ASP A 247 -25.76 14.67 -6.02
C ASP A 247 -24.39 15.31 -5.79
N PHE A 248 -23.89 15.25 -4.56
CA PHE A 248 -22.58 15.74 -4.15
C PHE A 248 -21.53 14.64 -3.95
N VAL A 249 -21.92 13.36 -4.00
CA VAL A 249 -21.00 12.22 -3.80
C VAL A 249 -20.80 11.45 -5.10
N HIS A 250 -19.57 11.48 -5.63
CA HIS A 250 -19.23 10.89 -6.92
C HIS A 250 -18.42 9.61 -6.76
N PHE A 251 -18.98 8.49 -7.22
CA PHE A 251 -18.31 7.18 -7.22
C PHE A 251 -17.60 6.98 -8.56
N MET A 252 -16.28 7.27 -8.59
CA MET A 252 -15.49 7.34 -9.82
C MET A 252 -15.00 5.99 -10.34
N GLY A 253 -15.26 4.89 -9.60
CA GLY A 253 -14.71 3.59 -9.94
C GLY A 253 -13.19 3.54 -9.82
N TYR A 254 -12.56 2.48 -10.34
CA TYR A 254 -11.12 2.34 -10.36
C TYR A 254 -10.48 3.31 -11.36
N GLN A 255 -9.53 4.10 -10.88
CA GLN A 255 -8.76 5.04 -11.70
C GLN A 255 -7.31 4.59 -11.77
N ASN A 256 -6.80 4.38 -12.98
CA ASN A 256 -5.40 3.99 -13.20
C ASN A 256 -4.43 5.13 -12.87
N ASN A 257 -4.87 6.39 -13.03
CA ASN A 257 -4.14 7.57 -12.61
C ASN A 257 -4.91 8.34 -11.53
N PRO A 258 -4.74 8.02 -10.24
CA PRO A 258 -5.38 8.77 -9.16
C PRO A 258 -4.73 10.14 -8.91
N PHE A 259 -3.49 10.35 -9.35
CA PHE A 259 -2.71 11.55 -9.03
C PHE A 259 -3.32 12.83 -9.60
N LYS A 260 -3.90 12.77 -10.79
CA LYS A 260 -4.58 13.92 -11.39
C LYS A 260 -5.80 14.39 -10.59
N TYR A 261 -6.45 13.45 -9.87
CA TYR A 261 -7.55 13.80 -8.96
C TYR A 261 -7.02 14.28 -7.61
N LEU A 262 -5.93 13.71 -7.11
CA LEU A 262 -5.28 14.16 -5.88
C LEU A 262 -4.77 15.60 -6.03
N GLU A 263 -4.12 15.94 -7.14
CA GLU A 263 -3.54 17.26 -7.39
C GLU A 263 -4.54 18.41 -7.26
N LYS A 264 -5.80 18.17 -7.62
CA LYS A 264 -6.86 19.20 -7.61
C LYS A 264 -7.79 19.10 -6.41
N ALA A 265 -7.65 18.07 -5.57
CA ALA A 265 -8.46 17.93 -4.37
C ALA A 265 -8.04 18.94 -3.30
N LEU A 266 -8.98 19.39 -2.49
CA LEU A 266 -8.66 20.21 -1.32
C LEU A 266 -7.86 19.41 -0.31
N PHE A 267 -8.32 18.22 0.04
CA PHE A 267 -7.63 17.28 0.92
C PHE A 267 -8.12 15.84 0.73
N LEU A 268 -7.30 14.88 1.17
CA LEU A 268 -7.67 13.48 1.25
C LEU A 268 -8.36 13.18 2.60
N VAL A 269 -9.41 12.34 2.59
CA VAL A 269 -10.01 11.80 3.83
C VAL A 269 -9.83 10.29 3.88
N LEU A 270 -9.31 9.79 5.02
CA LEU A 270 -9.15 8.36 5.27
C LEU A 270 -9.97 7.95 6.51
N SER A 271 -11.10 7.28 6.28
CA SER A 271 -12.03 6.80 7.33
C SER A 271 -11.80 5.32 7.71
N SER A 272 -10.60 4.80 7.49
CA SER A 272 -10.31 3.38 7.63
C SER A 272 -10.41 2.87 9.06
N LYS A 273 -10.86 1.61 9.22
CA LYS A 273 -10.90 0.89 10.50
C LYS A 273 -9.51 0.47 10.97
N ASN A 274 -8.66 0.06 10.06
CA ASN A 274 -7.27 -0.31 10.26
C ASN A 274 -6.50 -0.20 8.93
N GLU A 275 -5.20 -0.01 9.01
CA GLU A 275 -4.30 0.06 7.85
C GLU A 275 -3.02 -0.77 8.07
N GLY A 276 -2.14 -0.78 7.10
CA GLY A 276 -0.73 -1.01 7.31
C GLY A 276 -0.02 0.36 7.31
N LEU A 277 0.64 0.70 6.20
CA LEU A 277 1.07 2.06 5.88
C LEU A 277 0.28 2.48 4.63
N PRO A 278 -0.73 3.37 4.74
CA PRO A 278 -1.62 3.67 3.62
C PRO A 278 -0.90 4.50 2.55
N ASN A 279 -0.58 3.87 1.41
CA ASN A 279 0.09 4.55 0.30
C ASN A 279 -0.65 5.81 -0.15
N VAL A 280 -1.99 5.80 -0.07
CA VAL A 280 -2.82 6.94 -0.48
C VAL A 280 -2.55 8.20 0.35
N ILE A 281 -2.13 8.07 1.61
CA ILE A 281 -1.70 9.22 2.42
C ILE A 281 -0.37 9.76 1.88
N LEU A 282 0.62 8.89 1.64
CA LEU A 282 1.90 9.29 1.07
C LEU A 282 1.72 9.94 -0.31
N GLU A 283 0.82 9.39 -1.13
CA GLU A 283 0.50 9.91 -2.46
C GLU A 283 -0.17 11.30 -2.39
N ALA A 284 -1.12 11.49 -1.47
CA ALA A 284 -1.80 12.76 -1.27
C ALA A 284 -0.81 13.84 -0.79
N LEU A 285 -0.02 13.53 0.23
CA LEU A 285 1.01 14.43 0.75
C LEU A 285 2.06 14.77 -0.32
N ALA A 286 2.45 13.80 -1.14
CA ALA A 286 3.38 14.00 -2.26
C ALA A 286 2.79 14.92 -3.36
N CYS A 287 1.46 14.88 -3.58
CA CYS A 287 0.75 15.86 -4.41
C CYS A 287 0.62 17.25 -3.74
N GLY A 288 1.06 17.41 -2.49
CA GLY A 288 0.98 18.67 -1.77
C GLY A 288 -0.39 18.96 -1.18
N ILE A 289 -1.26 17.95 -0.97
CA ILE A 289 -2.56 18.14 -0.33
C ILE A 289 -2.59 17.57 1.10
N PRO A 290 -3.24 18.26 2.04
CA PRO A 290 -3.40 17.80 3.41
C PRO A 290 -4.22 16.52 3.52
N VAL A 291 -4.17 15.88 4.68
CA VAL A 291 -4.92 14.66 4.94
C VAL A 291 -5.72 14.78 6.23
N VAL A 292 -6.99 14.36 6.20
CA VAL A 292 -7.80 14.11 7.40
C VAL A 292 -7.94 12.59 7.56
N ALA A 293 -7.59 12.05 8.72
CA ALA A 293 -7.66 10.60 8.92
C ALA A 293 -8.04 10.22 10.34
N PHE A 294 -8.71 9.06 10.51
CA PHE A 294 -8.75 8.40 11.81
C PHE A 294 -7.34 7.96 12.23
N ASP A 295 -7.01 8.12 13.51
CA ASP A 295 -5.86 7.45 14.15
C ASP A 295 -6.18 5.97 14.36
N CYS A 296 -6.40 5.29 13.25
CA CYS A 296 -6.66 3.86 13.25
C CYS A 296 -5.37 3.06 13.49
N PRO A 297 -5.46 1.80 13.98
CA PRO A 297 -4.29 0.98 14.20
C PRO A 297 -3.39 0.89 12.96
N CYS A 298 -2.13 1.23 13.15
CA CYS A 298 -1.03 1.32 12.20
C CYS A 298 -1.19 2.37 11.07
N GLY A 299 -0.13 3.04 10.79
CA GLY A 299 0.12 3.81 9.58
C GLY A 299 -0.23 5.29 9.62
N PRO A 300 -1.48 5.74 9.83
CA PRO A 300 -1.79 7.18 9.70
C PRO A 300 -0.92 8.07 10.58
N LYS A 301 -0.73 7.77 11.85
CA LYS A 301 0.11 8.55 12.77
C LYS A 301 1.61 8.50 12.45
N GLN A 302 2.06 7.55 11.60
CA GLN A 302 3.45 7.50 11.17
C GLN A 302 3.73 8.49 10.02
N THR A 303 2.68 8.90 9.31
CA THR A 303 2.77 9.77 8.13
C THR A 303 2.16 11.15 8.36
N ILE A 304 1.18 11.26 9.25
CA ILE A 304 0.49 12.51 9.56
C ILE A 304 1.06 13.10 10.85
N SER A 305 1.69 14.26 10.72
CA SER A 305 2.03 15.15 11.83
C SER A 305 0.83 16.06 12.09
N ASN A 306 0.10 15.78 13.18
CA ASN A 306 -1.19 16.44 13.46
C ASN A 306 -1.08 17.97 13.43
N PHE A 307 -2.00 18.62 12.74
CA PHE A 307 -2.04 20.06 12.47
C PHE A 307 -0.82 20.64 11.72
N LYS A 308 0.06 19.79 11.14
CA LYS A 308 1.20 20.24 10.35
C LYS A 308 1.07 19.89 8.88
N ASN A 309 0.71 18.65 8.54
CA ASN A 309 0.47 18.19 7.17
C ASN A 309 -0.92 17.57 7.00
N GLY A 310 -1.75 17.65 8.03
CA GLY A 310 -3.10 17.11 8.07
C GLY A 310 -3.66 17.09 9.48
N ILE A 311 -4.85 16.52 9.66
CA ILE A 311 -5.52 16.37 10.95
C ILE A 311 -5.77 14.90 11.23
N LEU A 312 -5.20 14.42 12.33
CA LEU A 312 -5.40 13.08 12.83
C LEU A 312 -6.46 13.12 13.95
N VAL A 313 -7.53 12.35 13.78
CA VAL A 313 -8.64 12.36 14.72
C VAL A 313 -8.79 11.02 15.41
N GLU A 314 -9.42 11.04 16.59
CA GLU A 314 -9.71 9.83 17.35
C GLU A 314 -10.37 8.75 16.51
N ASN A 315 -9.83 7.52 16.60
CA ASN A 315 -10.30 6.39 15.80
C ASN A 315 -11.80 6.13 16.00
N GLN A 316 -12.52 6.03 14.87
CA GLN A 316 -13.97 5.77 14.81
C GLN A 316 -14.87 6.90 15.39
N ASN A 317 -14.34 8.08 15.70
CA ASN A 317 -15.10 9.22 16.11
C ASN A 317 -15.57 10.06 14.92
N LEU A 318 -16.82 9.86 14.49
CA LEU A 318 -17.38 10.50 13.30
C LEU A 318 -17.56 12.02 13.48
N GLU A 319 -17.89 12.46 14.70
CA GLU A 319 -18.05 13.89 15.01
C GLU A 319 -16.72 14.60 14.81
N LYS A 320 -15.62 14.06 15.37
CA LYS A 320 -14.27 14.62 15.17
C LYS A 320 -13.79 14.55 13.73
N LEU A 321 -14.20 13.53 12.97
CA LEU A 321 -13.91 13.48 11.54
C LEU A 321 -14.60 14.62 10.79
N THR A 322 -15.87 14.89 11.12
CA THR A 322 -16.65 16.00 10.60
C THR A 322 -16.01 17.34 10.96
N GLU A 323 -15.67 17.56 12.23
CA GLU A 323 -15.02 18.77 12.73
C GLU A 323 -13.69 19.03 12.00
N ALA A 324 -12.86 17.99 11.82
CA ALA A 324 -11.57 18.11 11.12
C ALA A 324 -11.73 18.52 9.65
N MET A 325 -12.75 17.97 8.96
CA MET A 325 -13.07 18.41 7.57
C MET A 325 -13.52 19.87 7.57
N ASN A 326 -14.36 20.29 8.53
CA ASN A 326 -14.82 21.68 8.63
C ASN A 326 -13.65 22.64 8.90
N ILE A 327 -12.73 22.28 9.80
CA ILE A 327 -11.53 23.09 10.11
C ILE A 327 -10.73 23.37 8.83
N LEU A 328 -10.43 22.35 8.00
CA LEU A 328 -9.64 22.57 6.79
C LEU A 328 -10.37 23.39 5.72
N VAL A 329 -11.69 23.50 5.78
CA VAL A 329 -12.47 24.32 4.85
C VAL A 329 -12.69 25.76 5.38
N GLU A 330 -12.83 25.94 6.67
CA GLU A 330 -13.18 27.22 7.28
C GLU A 330 -11.95 28.02 7.75
N ASP A 331 -10.92 27.33 8.26
CA ASP A 331 -9.65 27.96 8.64
C ASP A 331 -8.65 27.96 7.48
N LYS A 332 -8.69 29.00 6.67
CA LYS A 332 -7.77 29.17 5.53
C LYS A 332 -6.30 29.17 5.94
N LYS A 333 -5.97 29.66 7.14
CA LYS A 333 -4.58 29.68 7.63
C LYS A 333 -4.10 28.30 7.95
N MET A 334 -4.92 27.50 8.67
CA MET A 334 -4.63 26.11 8.97
C MET A 334 -4.50 25.27 7.69
N TYR A 335 -5.44 25.42 6.77
CA TYR A 335 -5.38 24.73 5.47
C TYR A 335 -4.08 25.03 4.72
N GLN A 336 -3.75 26.32 4.57
CA GLN A 336 -2.55 26.73 3.86
C GLN A 336 -1.27 26.23 4.55
N PHE A 337 -1.21 26.29 5.87
CA PHE A 337 -0.10 25.76 6.64
C PHE A 337 0.08 24.25 6.44
N CYS A 338 -1.01 23.46 6.50
CA CYS A 338 -0.95 22.04 6.25
C CYS A 338 -0.52 21.72 4.81
N LYS A 339 -1.01 22.48 3.83
CA LYS A 339 -0.68 22.33 2.41
C LYS A 339 0.81 22.58 2.13
N GLU A 340 1.38 23.64 2.69
CA GLU A 340 2.80 24.00 2.53
C GLU A 340 3.74 22.93 3.11
N ASN A 341 3.34 22.28 4.20
CA ASN A 341 4.12 21.23 4.84
C ASN A 341 3.89 19.82 4.28
N ALA A 342 2.86 19.62 3.43
CA ALA A 342 2.47 18.29 2.96
C ALA A 342 3.59 17.61 2.17
N LYS A 343 4.09 18.25 1.12
CA LYS A 343 5.07 17.62 0.20
C LYS A 343 6.41 17.33 0.89
N GLU A 344 6.88 18.21 1.76
CA GLU A 344 8.14 17.99 2.49
C GLU A 344 8.05 16.82 3.47
N SER A 345 6.87 16.59 4.05
CA SER A 345 6.64 15.55 5.05
C SER A 345 6.84 14.13 4.52
N VAL A 346 6.85 13.91 3.20
CA VAL A 346 7.12 12.59 2.61
C VAL A 346 8.59 12.30 2.38
N SER A 347 9.50 13.24 2.69
CA SER A 347 10.95 13.07 2.47
C SER A 347 11.54 11.78 3.08
N PRO A 348 11.12 11.30 4.27
CA PRO A 348 11.60 10.02 4.81
C PRO A 348 11.12 8.79 4.02
N PHE A 349 10.07 8.94 3.22
CA PHE A 349 9.41 7.87 2.47
C PHE A 349 9.75 7.87 0.98
N LEU A 350 10.65 8.75 0.53
CA LEU A 350 11.05 8.81 -0.87
C LEU A 350 11.65 7.48 -1.34
N LEU A 351 11.39 7.14 -2.60
CA LEU A 351 11.84 5.88 -3.19
C LEU A 351 13.34 5.66 -3.02
N ASP A 352 14.18 6.69 -3.21
CA ASP A 352 15.63 6.57 -3.03
C ASP A 352 16.01 6.34 -1.56
N THR A 353 15.32 6.99 -0.62
CA THR A 353 15.56 6.82 0.83
C THR A 353 15.20 5.40 1.28
N ILE A 354 14.00 4.95 0.92
CA ILE A 354 13.52 3.61 1.28
C ILE A 354 14.29 2.53 0.52
N GLY A 355 14.57 2.75 -0.76
CA GLY A 355 15.35 1.84 -1.59
C GLY A 355 16.76 1.59 -1.01
N LYS A 356 17.43 2.63 -0.49
CA LYS A 356 18.70 2.48 0.22
C LYS A 356 18.58 1.60 1.46
N GLN A 357 17.52 1.74 2.27
CA GLN A 357 17.29 0.85 3.41
C GLN A 357 17.17 -0.63 2.98
N TRP A 358 16.56 -0.89 1.82
CA TRP A 358 16.53 -2.24 1.24
C TRP A 358 17.91 -2.73 0.80
N LEU A 359 18.72 -1.87 0.16
CA LEU A 359 20.11 -2.22 -0.20
C LEU A 359 20.97 -2.48 1.04
N ASP A 360 20.85 -1.64 2.08
CA ASP A 360 21.56 -1.79 3.36
C ASP A 360 21.17 -3.10 4.04
N LEU A 361 19.87 -3.43 4.10
CA LEU A 361 19.40 -4.72 4.62
C LEU A 361 20.05 -5.89 3.88
N MET A 362 20.13 -5.81 2.55
CA MET A 362 20.72 -6.86 1.71
C MET A 362 22.25 -6.82 1.66
N GLN A 363 22.88 -5.82 2.28
CA GLN A 363 24.33 -5.57 2.23
C GLN A 363 24.83 -5.41 0.78
N ILE A 364 24.05 -4.76 -0.05
CA ILE A 364 24.40 -4.41 -1.43
C ILE A 364 24.93 -2.98 -1.41
N ASN A 365 26.20 -2.80 -1.70
CA ASN A 365 26.81 -1.48 -1.80
C ASN A 365 26.34 -0.81 -3.11
N SER A 366 25.73 0.35 -2.98
CA SER A 366 25.31 1.23 -4.10
C SER A 366 26.50 2.08 -4.59
#